data_b250f2291dc67540424dccce0a3a9796
#
_entry.id   b250f2291dc67540424dccce0a3a9796
#
_cell.length_a   1.000
_cell.length_b   1.000
_cell.length_c   1.000
_cell.angle_alpha   90.00
_cell.angle_beta   90.00
_cell.angle_gamma   90.00
#
_symmetry.space_group_name_H-M   'P 1'
#
loop_
_entity.id
_entity.type
_entity.pdbx_description
1 polymer ?
#
loop_
_entity_poly.entity_id
_entity_poly.type
_entity_poly.pdbx_seq_one_letter_code
_entity_poly.pdbx_strand_id
1 'polypeptide(L)'
;LIKTDITTLQGVERYSNLKKLEIFSASKLETIAALQGLSNILEEIQIEQCKKIKNYEALGKVKSLTKIILSESGELKSLAFVKELPQLEFISFWGTNVLDGNIKYCEGINYVGFDNKKHYTHKSEQFKK
;
A
#
# COMPACT_ATOMS: atom_id res chain seq x y z
N LEU A 1 -11.51 -10.17 -2.75
CA LEU A 1 -11.10 -9.94 -4.13
C LEU A 1 -12.03 -8.94 -4.82
N ILE A 2 -11.46 -7.83 -5.23
CA ILE A 2 -12.24 -6.81 -5.94
C ILE A 2 -11.60 -6.58 -7.30
N LYS A 3 -12.39 -6.69 -8.35
CA LYS A 3 -11.92 -6.59 -9.72
C LYS A 3 -13.07 -6.11 -10.59
N THR A 4 -13.15 -4.83 -10.85
CA THR A 4 -14.24 -4.30 -11.66
C THR A 4 -14.02 -2.85 -12.07
N ASP A 5 -15.07 -2.23 -12.54
CA ASP A 5 -15.11 -0.82 -12.96
C ASP A 5 -15.36 0.13 -11.80
N ILE A 6 -15.11 -0.28 -10.57
CA ILE A 6 -15.30 0.58 -9.41
C ILE A 6 -14.34 1.77 -9.44
N THR A 7 -14.78 2.89 -8.91
CA THR A 7 -13.96 4.10 -8.77
C THR A 7 -13.62 4.39 -7.32
N THR A 8 -14.33 3.78 -6.38
CA THR A 8 -14.10 3.93 -4.94
C THR A 8 -14.28 2.59 -4.25
N LEU A 9 -13.87 2.52 -2.97
CA LEU A 9 -14.10 1.36 -2.12
C LEU A 9 -15.26 1.58 -1.15
N GLN A 10 -16.11 2.57 -1.43
CA GLN A 10 -17.24 2.88 -0.55
C GLN A 10 -18.06 1.63 -0.26
N GLY A 11 -18.36 1.40 1.01
CA GLY A 11 -19.11 0.21 1.44
C GLY A 11 -18.24 -0.90 2.01
N VAL A 12 -16.91 -0.82 1.81
CA VAL A 12 -16.00 -1.86 2.30
C VAL A 12 -16.00 -1.94 3.83
N GLU A 13 -16.31 -0.83 4.51
CA GLU A 13 -16.39 -0.75 5.97
C GLU A 13 -17.48 -1.64 6.56
N ARG A 14 -18.39 -2.13 5.72
CA ARG A 14 -19.44 -3.05 6.17
C ARG A 14 -18.89 -4.45 6.49
N TYR A 15 -17.70 -4.76 5.99
CA TYR A 15 -17.11 -6.08 6.21
C TYR A 15 -16.28 -6.05 7.49
N SER A 16 -16.96 -6.04 8.63
CA SER A 16 -16.34 -5.85 9.93
C SER A 16 -15.37 -6.93 10.37
N ASN A 17 -15.31 -8.05 9.63
CA ASN A 17 -14.37 -9.14 9.91
C ASN A 17 -13.31 -9.28 8.82
N LEU A 18 -13.18 -8.29 7.95
CA LEU A 18 -12.27 -8.37 6.82
C LEU A 18 -10.82 -8.16 7.27
N LYS A 19 -10.04 -9.24 7.26
CA LYS A 19 -8.63 -9.18 7.65
C LYS A 19 -7.70 -8.99 6.47
N LYS A 20 -8.10 -9.43 5.28
CA LYS A 20 -7.28 -9.36 4.08
C LYS A 20 -8.11 -8.87 2.92
N LEU A 21 -7.59 -7.87 2.20
CA LEU A 21 -8.25 -7.31 1.02
C LEU A 21 -7.30 -7.38 -0.17
N GLU A 22 -7.78 -7.97 -1.26
CA GLU A 22 -7.03 -8.05 -2.51
C GLU A 22 -7.79 -7.33 -3.60
N ILE A 23 -7.13 -6.38 -4.27
CA ILE A 23 -7.72 -5.58 -5.34
C ILE A 23 -6.85 -5.75 -6.58
N PHE A 24 -7.40 -6.36 -7.62
CA PHE A 24 -6.67 -6.62 -8.88
C PHE A 24 -7.33 -5.92 -10.04
N SER A 25 -6.52 -5.18 -10.81
CA SER A 25 -6.93 -4.62 -12.11
C SER A 25 -8.17 -3.72 -12.03
N ALA A 26 -8.36 -3.03 -10.92
CA ALA A 26 -9.41 -2.04 -10.79
C ALA A 26 -8.94 -0.74 -11.45
N SER A 27 -8.93 -0.71 -12.78
CA SER A 27 -8.28 0.34 -13.56
C SER A 27 -8.93 1.71 -13.41
N LYS A 28 -10.14 1.79 -12.88
CA LYS A 28 -10.86 3.05 -12.66
C LYS A 28 -10.85 3.49 -11.20
N LEU A 29 -10.30 2.68 -10.31
CA LEU A 29 -10.27 3.00 -8.89
C LEU A 29 -9.35 4.19 -8.64
N GLU A 30 -9.89 5.28 -8.10
CA GLU A 30 -9.14 6.50 -7.85
C GLU A 30 -8.88 6.78 -6.38
N THR A 31 -9.71 6.25 -5.48
CA THR A 31 -9.59 6.54 -4.06
C THR A 31 -9.76 5.29 -3.22
N ILE A 32 -8.94 5.19 -2.18
CA ILE A 32 -9.02 4.12 -1.19
C ILE A 32 -9.36 4.67 0.20
N ALA A 33 -9.92 5.90 0.24
CA ALA A 33 -10.24 6.56 1.52
C ALA A 33 -11.18 5.75 2.40
N ALA A 34 -12.07 4.95 1.81
CA ALA A 34 -13.03 4.14 2.56
C ALA A 34 -12.36 3.09 3.45
N LEU A 35 -11.08 2.76 3.19
CA LEU A 35 -10.33 1.83 4.04
C LEU A 35 -10.19 2.32 5.46
N GLN A 36 -10.37 3.63 5.69
CA GLN A 36 -10.33 4.20 7.02
C GLN A 36 -11.37 3.55 7.95
N GLY A 37 -12.49 3.07 7.38
CA GLY A 37 -13.51 2.36 8.14
C GLY A 37 -13.05 1.00 8.66
N LEU A 38 -11.90 0.50 8.19
CA LEU A 38 -11.33 -0.78 8.63
C LEU A 38 -10.07 -0.57 9.46
N SER A 39 -9.91 0.60 10.08
CA SER A 39 -8.66 1.03 10.69
C SER A 39 -8.12 0.13 11.81
N ASN A 40 -8.99 -0.66 12.45
CA ASN A 40 -8.57 -1.58 13.50
C ASN A 40 -8.88 -3.03 13.15
N ILE A 41 -9.14 -3.30 11.87
CA ILE A 41 -9.63 -4.61 11.42
C ILE A 41 -8.72 -5.20 10.34
N LEU A 42 -8.47 -4.42 9.29
CA LEU A 42 -7.72 -4.91 8.13
C LEU A 42 -6.25 -5.08 8.47
N GLU A 43 -5.71 -6.27 8.22
CA GLU A 43 -4.31 -6.58 8.52
C GLU A 43 -3.44 -6.67 7.29
N GLU A 44 -4.00 -7.09 6.15
CA GLU A 44 -3.25 -7.23 4.91
C GLU A 44 -3.99 -6.60 3.75
N ILE A 45 -3.25 -5.88 2.91
CA ILE A 45 -3.81 -5.34 1.68
C ILE A 45 -2.87 -5.61 0.52
N GLN A 46 -3.44 -6.08 -0.59
CA GLN A 46 -2.72 -6.27 -1.84
C GLN A 46 -3.43 -5.51 -2.93
N ILE A 47 -2.72 -4.62 -3.59
CA ILE A 47 -3.23 -3.82 -4.70
C ILE A 47 -2.34 -4.08 -5.90
N GLU A 48 -2.93 -4.56 -6.99
CA GLU A 48 -2.19 -4.94 -8.19
C GLU A 48 -2.82 -4.34 -9.43
N GLN A 49 -2.01 -3.68 -10.25
CA GLN A 49 -2.44 -3.08 -11.51
C GLN A 49 -3.60 -2.07 -11.36
N CYS A 50 -3.57 -1.29 -10.30
CA CYS A 50 -4.54 -0.23 -10.04
C CYS A 50 -3.85 1.12 -10.15
N LYS A 51 -3.66 1.60 -11.38
CA LYS A 51 -2.75 2.72 -11.66
C LYS A 51 -3.34 4.12 -11.45
N LYS A 52 -4.63 4.22 -11.15
CA LYS A 52 -5.28 5.51 -10.97
C LYS A 52 -5.48 5.95 -9.53
N ILE A 53 -5.10 5.12 -8.57
CA ILE A 53 -5.23 5.49 -7.16
C ILE A 53 -4.33 6.70 -6.87
N LYS A 54 -4.92 7.73 -6.25
CA LYS A 54 -4.23 8.99 -6.00
C LYS A 54 -3.88 9.21 -4.52
N ASN A 55 -4.52 8.49 -3.62
CA ASN A 55 -4.44 8.78 -2.19
C ASN A 55 -3.92 7.59 -1.37
N TYR A 56 -2.77 7.05 -1.76
CA TYR A 56 -2.16 5.95 -1.01
C TYR A 56 -1.86 6.30 0.44
N GLU A 57 -1.74 7.59 0.76
CA GLU A 57 -1.53 8.04 2.14
C GLU A 57 -2.68 7.64 3.07
N ALA A 58 -3.85 7.32 2.50
CA ALA A 58 -4.97 6.81 3.29
C ALA A 58 -4.62 5.50 4.00
N LEU A 59 -3.65 4.75 3.50
CA LEU A 59 -3.18 3.53 4.16
C LEU A 59 -2.64 3.81 5.55
N GLY A 60 -2.12 5.02 5.78
CA GLY A 60 -1.61 5.41 7.10
C GLY A 60 -2.69 5.52 8.17
N LYS A 61 -3.96 5.53 7.77
CA LYS A 61 -5.08 5.56 8.71
C LYS A 61 -5.49 4.17 9.17
N VAL A 62 -5.02 3.13 8.49
CA VAL A 62 -5.41 1.75 8.79
C VAL A 62 -4.37 1.16 9.73
N LYS A 63 -4.48 1.47 11.01
CA LYS A 63 -3.45 1.20 12.02
C LYS A 63 -3.20 -0.29 12.26
N SER A 64 -4.11 -1.15 11.87
CA SER A 64 -3.99 -2.59 12.04
C SER A 64 -3.15 -3.27 10.96
N LEU A 65 -2.72 -2.53 9.91
CA LEU A 65 -1.98 -3.14 8.82
C LEU A 65 -0.64 -3.71 9.25
N THR A 66 -0.41 -4.96 8.88
CA THR A 66 0.87 -5.65 9.07
C THR A 66 1.56 -5.92 7.75
N LYS A 67 0.81 -5.93 6.64
CA LYS A 67 1.35 -6.28 5.32
C LYS A 67 0.72 -5.46 4.22
N ILE A 68 1.56 -4.85 3.40
CA ILE A 68 1.15 -4.04 2.25
C ILE A 68 1.88 -4.54 1.00
N ILE A 69 1.14 -4.89 -0.04
CA ILE A 69 1.69 -5.26 -1.34
C ILE A 69 1.09 -4.35 -2.39
N LEU A 70 1.94 -3.60 -3.08
CA LEU A 70 1.53 -2.70 -4.16
C LEU A 70 2.31 -3.09 -5.42
N SER A 71 1.67 -3.83 -6.33
CA SER A 71 2.33 -4.31 -7.53
C SER A 71 1.82 -3.61 -8.76
N GLU A 72 2.74 -3.07 -9.56
CA GLU A 72 2.41 -2.44 -10.84
C GLU A 72 1.25 -1.45 -10.74
N SER A 73 1.28 -0.63 -9.69
CA SER A 73 0.19 0.30 -9.38
C SER A 73 0.55 1.76 -9.62
N GLY A 74 1.46 2.01 -10.55
CA GLY A 74 1.74 3.35 -11.00
C GLY A 74 2.70 4.11 -10.09
N GLU A 75 2.22 5.22 -9.53
CA GLU A 75 3.07 6.12 -8.77
C GLU A 75 2.57 6.37 -7.37
N LEU A 76 3.50 6.32 -6.41
CA LEU A 76 3.29 6.75 -5.04
C LEU A 76 3.99 8.10 -4.87
N LYS A 77 3.31 9.08 -4.29
CA LYS A 77 3.97 10.36 -4.01
C LYS A 77 5.07 10.18 -2.97
N SER A 78 4.80 9.38 -1.95
CA SER A 78 5.71 9.20 -0.83
C SER A 78 5.33 7.95 -0.03
N LEU A 79 6.30 7.39 0.69
CA LEU A 79 6.07 6.31 1.64
C LEU A 79 5.89 6.84 3.07
N ALA A 80 5.70 8.15 3.23
CA ALA A 80 5.59 8.75 4.57
C ALA A 80 4.48 8.14 5.43
N PHE A 81 3.42 7.60 4.82
CA PHE A 81 2.33 6.96 5.56
C PHE A 81 2.82 5.77 6.40
N VAL A 82 3.94 5.18 6.04
CA VAL A 82 4.49 4.03 6.77
C VAL A 82 4.81 4.38 8.22
N LYS A 83 5.16 5.65 8.48
CA LYS A 83 5.44 6.10 9.85
C LYS A 83 4.23 5.98 10.76
N GLU A 84 3.03 5.97 10.19
CA GLU A 84 1.79 5.91 10.95
C GLU A 84 1.34 4.47 11.24
N LEU A 85 2.10 3.48 10.80
CA LEU A 85 1.72 2.07 10.87
C LEU A 85 2.66 1.30 11.80
N PRO A 86 2.37 1.32 13.13
CA PRO A 86 3.30 0.75 14.10
C PRO A 86 3.44 -0.78 14.02
N GLN A 87 2.48 -1.45 13.39
CA GLN A 87 2.48 -2.91 13.30
C GLN A 87 2.95 -3.43 11.95
N LEU A 88 3.35 -2.55 11.04
CA LEU A 88 3.73 -2.97 9.69
C LEU A 88 5.04 -3.78 9.72
N GLU A 89 4.97 -4.99 9.16
CA GLU A 89 6.11 -5.91 9.13
C GLU A 89 6.57 -6.24 7.72
N PHE A 90 5.74 -5.96 6.72
CA PHE A 90 6.01 -6.35 5.34
C PHE A 90 5.46 -5.28 4.40
N ILE A 91 6.32 -4.77 3.53
CA ILE A 91 5.88 -3.88 2.45
C ILE A 91 6.64 -4.22 1.17
N SER A 92 5.92 -4.33 0.05
CA SER A 92 6.56 -4.45 -1.25
C SER A 92 5.84 -3.55 -2.23
N PHE A 93 6.59 -3.00 -3.18
CA PHE A 93 6.05 -2.10 -4.20
C PHE A 93 6.77 -2.28 -5.54
N TRP A 94 6.84 -3.56 -5.98
CA TRP A 94 7.43 -3.92 -7.27
C TRP A 94 6.61 -3.28 -8.40
N GLY A 95 7.31 -2.72 -9.39
CA GLY A 95 6.65 -2.10 -10.52
C GLY A 95 5.90 -0.82 -10.18
N THR A 96 6.11 -0.24 -9.01
CA THR A 96 5.44 0.96 -8.53
C THR A 96 6.51 1.99 -8.17
N ASN A 97 6.40 3.19 -8.72
CA ASN A 97 7.42 4.23 -8.57
C ASN A 97 7.11 5.17 -7.41
N VAL A 98 8.05 5.31 -6.47
CA VAL A 98 7.95 6.27 -5.37
C VAL A 98 8.57 7.58 -5.83
N LEU A 99 7.74 8.60 -6.06
CA LEU A 99 8.16 9.84 -6.71
C LEU A 99 9.23 10.60 -5.93
N ASP A 100 9.10 10.72 -4.62
CA ASP A 100 10.10 11.45 -3.83
C ASP A 100 11.37 10.62 -3.59
N GLY A 101 11.37 9.34 -3.95
CA GLY A 101 12.51 8.46 -3.82
C GLY A 101 12.98 8.18 -2.41
N ASN A 102 12.25 8.64 -1.40
CA ASN A 102 12.67 8.47 -0.01
C ASN A 102 12.21 7.12 0.55
N ILE A 103 13.10 6.15 0.58
CA ILE A 103 12.84 4.81 1.07
C ILE A 103 13.18 4.70 2.58
N LYS A 104 13.69 5.76 3.15
CA LYS A 104 14.11 5.78 4.55
C LYS A 104 12.97 5.41 5.50
N TYR A 105 11.74 5.74 5.15
CA TYR A 105 10.57 5.42 5.98
C TYR A 105 10.41 3.92 6.22
N CYS A 106 11.01 3.09 5.38
CA CYS A 106 10.91 1.63 5.49
C CYS A 106 11.96 1.00 6.39
N GLU A 107 12.89 1.80 6.92
CA GLU A 107 13.90 1.27 7.84
C GLU A 107 13.23 0.69 9.07
N GLY A 108 13.67 -0.49 9.49
CA GLY A 108 13.09 -1.17 10.64
C GLY A 108 11.97 -2.15 10.32
N ILE A 109 11.43 -2.13 9.11
CA ILE A 109 10.41 -3.09 8.69
C ILE A 109 11.08 -4.42 8.34
N ASN A 110 10.51 -5.53 8.77
CA ASN A 110 11.11 -6.86 8.59
C ASN A 110 11.35 -7.22 7.13
N TYR A 111 10.43 -6.93 6.24
CA TYR A 111 10.60 -7.18 4.82
C TYR A 111 10.25 -5.94 4.01
N VAL A 112 11.16 -5.54 3.11
CA VAL A 112 10.96 -4.43 2.19
C VAL A 112 11.45 -4.88 0.81
N GLY A 113 10.54 -4.93 -0.16
CA GLY A 113 10.88 -5.36 -1.51
C GLY A 113 10.47 -4.35 -2.57
N PHE A 114 11.35 -4.04 -3.51
CA PHE A 114 11.08 -3.10 -4.58
C PHE A 114 12.14 -3.17 -5.68
N ASP A 115 11.81 -2.60 -6.84
CA ASP A 115 12.78 -2.44 -7.93
C ASP A 115 13.69 -1.28 -7.60
N ASN A 116 14.99 -1.46 -7.74
CA ASN A 116 15.94 -0.38 -7.52
C ASN A 116 15.77 0.71 -8.59
N LYS A 117 15.80 1.97 -8.16
CA LYS A 117 15.76 3.12 -9.06
C LYS A 117 16.81 4.13 -8.64
N LYS A 118 17.34 4.85 -9.61
CA LYS A 118 18.46 5.77 -9.38
C LYS A 118 18.15 6.85 -8.36
N HIS A 119 16.90 7.32 -8.31
CA HIS A 119 16.53 8.39 -7.39
C HIS A 119 16.16 7.93 -5.99
N TYR A 120 16.16 6.61 -5.75
CA TYR A 120 15.83 6.07 -4.42
C TYR A 120 17.00 6.25 -3.47
N THR A 121 16.69 6.58 -2.22
CA THR A 121 17.69 6.73 -1.17
C THR A 121 18.37 5.42 -0.77
N HIS A 122 17.68 4.30 -1.01
CA HIS A 122 18.14 2.96 -0.63
C HIS A 122 17.99 2.00 -1.80
N LYS A 123 18.76 0.91 -1.73
CA LYS A 123 18.60 -0.23 -2.63
C LYS A 123 17.92 -1.36 -1.89
N SER A 124 17.19 -2.21 -2.61
CA SER A 124 16.45 -3.31 -1.99
C SER A 124 17.36 -4.26 -1.21
N GLU A 125 18.61 -4.45 -1.67
CA GLU A 125 19.57 -5.32 -0.99
C GLU A 125 19.88 -4.85 0.43
N GLN A 126 19.73 -3.56 0.72
CA GLN A 126 20.02 -3.00 2.04
C GLN A 126 18.99 -3.42 3.09
N PHE A 127 17.85 -3.98 2.66
CA PHE A 127 16.80 -4.46 3.57
C PHE A 127 16.82 -5.97 3.76
N LYS A 128 17.71 -6.67 3.10
CA LYS A 128 17.82 -8.12 3.29
C LYS A 128 18.48 -8.44 4.62
N LYS A 129 17.98 -9.48 5.26
CA LYS A 129 18.50 -9.95 6.54
C LYS A 129 19.14 -11.31 6.42
#